data_ee1010976ac1d6911b665a125855c2ff
#
_entry.id   ee1010976ac1d6911b665a125855c2ff
#
_cell.length_a   1.000
_cell.length_b   1.000
_cell.length_c   1.000
_cell.angle_alpha   90.00
_cell.angle_beta   90.00
_cell.angle_gamma   90.00
#
_symmetry.space_group_name_H-M   'P 1'
#
loop_
_entity.id
_entity.type
_entity.pdbx_description
1 polymer ?
#
loop_
_entity_poly.entity_id
_entity_poly.type
_entity_poly.pdbx_seq_one_letter_code
_entity_poly.pdbx_strand_id
1 'polypeptide(L)'
;MEKMNLFFVLLTFYYIYAEEIAENEGEVALENPNLFEGDILRSSFNNDRNAVVAEKRKWPNARIPYTIDSKLKKQESLIKEAMDHYANKTCIRFVPRKDEKQYVNILKGKSCYSHVGRTSRAQPLSLGPKCYKFGIIVHELGHAVGFFHEHSRSDRDDYINIHYENIQPGN
;
A
#
# COMPACT_ATOMS: atom_id res chain seq x y z
N MET A 1 -10.44 30.87 37.93
CA MET A 1 -9.68 29.66 37.54
C MET A 1 -10.69 28.55 37.24
N GLU A 2 -11.00 28.34 35.96
CA GLU A 2 -11.85 27.23 35.55
C GLU A 2 -11.13 25.90 35.85
N LYS A 3 -11.83 25.03 36.59
CA LYS A 3 -11.37 23.68 36.85
C LYS A 3 -11.45 22.92 35.51
N MET A 4 -10.31 22.77 34.83
CA MET A 4 -10.20 21.93 33.66
C MET A 4 -10.69 20.53 34.02
N ASN A 5 -11.73 20.06 33.32
CA ASN A 5 -12.40 18.80 33.65
C ASN A 5 -11.46 17.64 33.34
N LEU A 6 -11.03 16.94 34.38
CA LEU A 6 -10.09 15.80 34.31
C LEU A 6 -10.57 14.75 33.28
N PHE A 7 -11.86 14.62 33.08
CA PHE A 7 -12.45 13.71 32.08
C PHE A 7 -12.10 14.11 30.63
N PHE A 8 -12.10 15.41 30.31
CA PHE A 8 -11.68 15.90 29.00
C PHE A 8 -10.19 15.68 28.74
N VAL A 9 -9.35 15.88 29.77
CA VAL A 9 -7.91 15.62 29.66
C VAL A 9 -7.63 14.14 29.42
N LEU A 10 -8.31 13.24 30.13
CA LEU A 10 -8.16 11.79 29.92
C LEU A 10 -8.65 11.34 28.55
N LEU A 11 -9.75 11.93 28.02
CA LEU A 11 -10.21 11.64 26.67
C LEU A 11 -9.22 12.10 25.59
N THR A 12 -8.62 13.29 25.75
CA THR A 12 -7.62 13.76 24.76
C THR A 12 -6.37 12.90 24.79
N PHE A 13 -5.87 12.48 25.96
CA PHE A 13 -4.75 11.54 26.07
C PHE A 13 -5.10 10.17 25.46
N TYR A 14 -6.30 9.67 25.68
CA TYR A 14 -6.76 8.42 25.08
C TYR A 14 -6.81 8.51 23.54
N TYR A 15 -7.31 9.61 22.98
CA TYR A 15 -7.34 9.84 21.52
C TYR A 15 -5.95 9.91 20.92
N ILE A 16 -5.03 10.70 21.51
CA ILE A 16 -3.63 10.83 21.05
C ILE A 16 -2.93 9.45 21.10
N TYR A 17 -3.09 8.71 22.21
CA TYR A 17 -2.49 7.39 22.36
C TYR A 17 -3.10 6.36 21.40
N ALA A 18 -4.39 6.44 21.12
CA ALA A 18 -5.07 5.58 20.15
C ALA A 18 -4.62 5.86 18.71
N GLU A 19 -4.36 7.14 18.35
CA GLU A 19 -3.79 7.50 17.04
C GLU A 19 -2.35 6.98 16.90
N GLU A 20 -1.50 7.16 17.91
CA GLU A 20 -0.12 6.69 17.92
C GLU A 20 -0.04 5.15 17.80
N ILE A 21 -0.89 4.41 18.53
CA ILE A 21 -0.98 2.95 18.36
C ILE A 21 -1.48 2.58 16.96
N ALA A 22 -2.45 3.31 16.43
CA ALA A 22 -3.00 3.04 15.12
C ALA A 22 -1.98 3.29 13.99
N GLU A 23 -1.12 4.30 14.12
CA GLU A 23 -0.01 4.55 13.19
C GLU A 23 1.04 3.44 13.26
N ASN A 24 1.50 3.09 14.46
CA ASN A 24 2.49 2.03 14.68
C ASN A 24 2.01 0.66 14.15
N GLU A 25 0.73 0.30 14.35
CA GLU A 25 0.18 -0.92 13.78
C GLU A 25 0.16 -0.95 12.25
N GLY A 26 0.07 0.23 11.60
CA GLY A 26 0.13 0.37 10.16
C GLY A 26 1.54 0.11 9.62
N GLU A 27 2.55 0.69 10.25
CA GLU A 27 3.96 0.48 9.90
C GLU A 27 4.35 -0.99 10.01
N VAL A 28 4.06 -1.64 11.15
CA VAL A 28 4.33 -3.08 11.35
C VAL A 28 3.62 -3.97 10.32
N ALA A 29 2.50 -3.53 9.75
CA ALA A 29 1.79 -4.30 8.73
C ALA A 29 2.51 -4.33 7.38
N LEU A 30 3.31 -3.30 7.08
CA LEU A 30 4.12 -3.17 5.87
C LEU A 30 5.55 -3.71 6.06
N GLU A 31 5.95 -4.03 7.29
CA GLU A 31 7.27 -4.58 7.60
C GLU A 31 7.28 -6.11 7.59
N ASN A 32 7.37 -6.73 6.43
CA ASN A 32 7.59 -8.16 6.33
C ASN A 32 9.06 -8.44 5.96
N PRO A 33 9.87 -9.01 6.87
CA PRO A 33 11.31 -9.21 6.64
C PRO A 33 11.62 -10.19 5.50
N ASN A 34 10.64 -10.93 5.00
CA ASN A 34 10.80 -11.85 3.87
C ASN A 34 10.46 -11.20 2.52
N LEU A 35 10.06 -9.93 2.50
CA LEU A 35 9.71 -9.20 1.30
C LEU A 35 10.72 -8.08 1.03
N PHE A 36 10.81 -7.66 -0.21
CA PHE A 36 11.64 -6.53 -0.57
C PHE A 36 11.02 -5.25 -0.02
N GLU A 37 11.79 -4.46 0.72
CA GLU A 37 11.34 -3.24 1.39
C GLU A 37 10.04 -3.44 2.22
N GLY A 38 9.84 -4.66 2.75
CA GLY A 38 8.77 -4.96 3.71
C GLY A 38 7.44 -5.42 3.10
N ASP A 39 7.07 -5.00 1.89
CA ASP A 39 5.74 -5.24 1.30
C ASP A 39 5.76 -5.53 -0.21
N ILE A 40 6.92 -5.49 -0.87
CA ILE A 40 7.03 -5.74 -2.30
C ILE A 40 7.37 -7.21 -2.59
N LEU A 41 6.47 -7.90 -3.29
CA LEU A 41 6.76 -9.19 -3.89
C LEU A 41 7.74 -9.03 -5.05
N ARG A 42 9.00 -9.41 -4.80
CA ARG A 42 10.05 -9.35 -5.82
C ARG A 42 9.76 -10.33 -6.95
N SER A 43 9.50 -9.81 -8.13
CA SER A 43 9.72 -10.53 -9.37
C SER A 43 11.14 -10.18 -9.82
N SER A 44 11.86 -11.09 -10.50
CA SER A 44 13.24 -10.96 -10.94
C SER A 44 13.46 -9.74 -11.86
N PHE A 45 13.46 -8.53 -11.31
CA PHE A 45 13.60 -7.28 -12.05
C PHE A 45 14.71 -6.43 -11.51
N ASN A 46 15.57 -6.09 -12.46
CA ASN A 46 16.77 -5.31 -12.30
C ASN A 46 16.41 -3.81 -12.26
N ASN A 47 16.97 -3.10 -11.31
CA ASN A 47 17.29 -1.66 -11.35
C ASN A 47 16.17 -0.61 -11.49
N ASP A 48 14.89 -0.95 -11.57
CA ASP A 48 13.82 0.05 -11.45
C ASP A 48 13.71 0.49 -9.98
N ARG A 49 14.00 1.76 -9.70
CA ARG A 49 14.01 2.31 -8.31
C ARG A 49 12.87 3.25 -8.02
N ASN A 50 12.09 3.63 -9.02
CA ASN A 50 11.01 4.60 -8.90
C ASN A 50 9.68 4.03 -9.40
N ALA A 51 9.62 3.71 -10.70
CA ALA A 51 8.45 3.11 -11.33
C ALA A 51 8.89 2.16 -12.45
N VAL A 52 7.98 1.24 -12.82
CA VAL A 52 8.25 0.31 -13.93
C VAL A 52 8.40 1.04 -15.25
N VAL A 53 9.53 0.87 -15.88
CA VAL A 53 9.85 1.46 -17.20
C VAL A 53 9.43 0.53 -18.33
N ALA A 54 9.62 -0.78 -18.16
CA ALA A 54 9.36 -1.76 -19.20
C ALA A 54 7.89 -1.83 -19.61
N GLU A 55 7.56 -1.65 -20.89
CA GLU A 55 6.19 -1.65 -21.43
C GLU A 55 5.39 -2.90 -21.04
N LYS A 56 6.04 -4.07 -21.04
CA LYS A 56 5.41 -5.33 -20.62
C LYS A 56 4.93 -5.34 -19.17
N ARG A 57 5.41 -4.40 -18.35
CA ARG A 57 5.06 -4.24 -16.94
C ARG A 57 3.99 -3.17 -16.71
N LYS A 58 3.66 -2.39 -17.71
CA LYS A 58 2.58 -1.40 -17.66
C LYS A 58 1.25 -2.06 -17.98
N TRP A 59 0.20 -1.54 -17.41
CA TRP A 59 -1.16 -1.99 -17.70
C TRP A 59 -1.66 -1.35 -19.00
N PRO A 60 -2.09 -2.14 -19.99
CA PRO A 60 -2.59 -1.60 -21.25
C PRO A 60 -3.78 -0.66 -21.02
N ASN A 61 -3.74 0.49 -21.71
CA ASN A 61 -4.78 1.51 -21.62
C ASN A 61 -5.09 1.99 -20.18
N ALA A 62 -4.10 1.90 -19.29
CA ALA A 62 -4.23 2.24 -17.86
C ALA A 62 -5.39 1.49 -17.15
N ARG A 63 -5.80 0.32 -17.67
CA ARG A 63 -6.88 -0.52 -17.12
C ARG A 63 -6.30 -1.68 -16.34
N ILE A 64 -6.74 -1.82 -15.09
CA ILE A 64 -6.27 -2.84 -14.14
C ILE A 64 -7.46 -3.73 -13.78
N PRO A 65 -7.61 -4.91 -14.40
CA PRO A 65 -8.63 -5.85 -13.99
C PRO A 65 -8.35 -6.36 -12.58
N TYR A 66 -9.40 -6.51 -11.77
CA TYR A 66 -9.26 -7.00 -10.39
C TYR A 66 -10.35 -7.97 -9.98
N THR A 67 -10.05 -8.77 -8.97
CA THR A 67 -11.02 -9.53 -8.17
C THR A 67 -10.82 -9.22 -6.69
N ILE A 68 -11.87 -9.30 -5.89
CA ILE A 68 -11.81 -9.16 -4.43
C ILE A 68 -12.30 -10.48 -3.81
N ASP A 69 -11.47 -11.07 -2.93
CA ASP A 69 -11.83 -12.28 -2.17
C ASP A 69 -13.07 -11.99 -1.31
N SER A 70 -14.01 -12.92 -1.28
CA SER A 70 -15.21 -12.86 -0.45
C SER A 70 -14.93 -12.67 1.04
N LYS A 71 -13.75 -13.09 1.52
CA LYS A 71 -13.28 -12.85 2.89
C LYS A 71 -13.02 -11.37 3.21
N LEU A 72 -12.92 -10.51 2.18
CA LEU A 72 -12.77 -9.06 2.30
C LEU A 72 -14.10 -8.30 2.11
N LYS A 73 -15.24 -8.97 2.19
CA LYS A 73 -16.56 -8.36 1.98
C LYS A 73 -16.82 -7.13 2.85
N LYS A 74 -16.35 -7.16 4.10
CA LYS A 74 -16.49 -6.01 5.02
C LYS A 74 -15.61 -4.81 4.63
N GLN A 75 -14.53 -5.03 3.90
CA GLN A 75 -13.56 -4.03 3.45
C GLN A 75 -13.79 -3.59 2.01
N GLU A 76 -14.74 -4.20 1.30
CA GLU A 76 -14.96 -3.96 -0.14
C GLU A 76 -15.23 -2.49 -0.47
N SER A 77 -16.00 -1.78 0.37
CA SER A 77 -16.27 -0.35 0.19
C SER A 77 -15.01 0.49 0.29
N LEU A 78 -14.16 0.23 1.29
CA LEU A 78 -12.90 0.94 1.49
C LEU A 78 -11.91 0.66 0.35
N ILE A 79 -11.85 -0.60 -0.15
CA ILE A 79 -11.03 -0.97 -1.30
C ILE A 79 -11.48 -0.20 -2.55
N LYS A 80 -12.79 -0.13 -2.79
CA LYS A 80 -13.35 0.61 -3.93
C LYS A 80 -13.11 2.11 -3.81
N GLU A 81 -13.23 2.69 -2.63
CA GLU A 81 -12.90 4.08 -2.36
C GLU A 81 -11.44 4.41 -2.72
N ALA A 82 -10.50 3.53 -2.37
CA ALA A 82 -9.10 3.67 -2.76
C ALA A 82 -8.91 3.58 -4.29
N MET A 83 -9.64 2.72 -4.98
CA MET A 83 -9.63 2.65 -6.45
C MET A 83 -10.21 3.91 -7.08
N ASP A 84 -11.31 4.43 -6.54
CA ASP A 84 -11.95 5.66 -6.99
C ASP A 84 -11.03 6.88 -6.80
N HIS A 85 -10.21 6.88 -5.74
CA HIS A 85 -9.19 7.90 -5.55
C HIS A 85 -8.22 7.96 -6.74
N TYR A 86 -7.74 6.81 -7.23
CA TYR A 86 -6.93 6.75 -8.46
C TYR A 86 -7.70 7.24 -9.67
N ALA A 87 -8.95 6.82 -9.83
CA ALA A 87 -9.78 7.20 -10.96
C ALA A 87 -10.04 8.72 -11.03
N ASN A 88 -10.17 9.37 -9.86
CA ASN A 88 -10.41 10.79 -9.75
C ASN A 88 -9.17 11.66 -9.95
N LYS A 89 -7.98 11.10 -9.69
CA LYS A 89 -6.72 11.86 -9.73
C LYS A 89 -5.83 11.52 -10.93
N THR A 90 -6.09 10.41 -11.62
CA THR A 90 -5.23 9.87 -12.67
C THR A 90 -6.04 9.27 -13.83
N CYS A 91 -5.33 8.81 -14.88
CA CYS A 91 -5.92 8.01 -15.96
C CYS A 91 -6.14 6.53 -15.57
N ILE A 92 -5.66 6.07 -14.41
CA ILE A 92 -5.77 4.67 -13.98
C ILE A 92 -7.24 4.30 -13.71
N ARG A 93 -7.63 3.13 -14.19
CA ARG A 93 -8.97 2.59 -13.99
C ARG A 93 -8.89 1.14 -13.51
N PHE A 94 -9.23 0.92 -12.26
CA PHE A 94 -9.49 -0.42 -11.75
C PHE A 94 -10.87 -0.88 -12.24
N VAL A 95 -10.92 -2.08 -12.83
CA VAL A 95 -12.15 -2.61 -13.43
C VAL A 95 -12.40 -4.04 -12.97
N PRO A 96 -13.64 -4.44 -12.68
CA PRO A 96 -13.96 -5.84 -12.38
C PRO A 96 -13.47 -6.75 -13.50
N ARG A 97 -12.72 -7.80 -13.13
CA ARG A 97 -12.22 -8.80 -14.08
C ARG A 97 -13.37 -9.53 -14.77
N LYS A 98 -13.24 -9.79 -16.05
CA LYS A 98 -14.12 -10.67 -16.84
C LYS A 98 -13.40 -11.98 -17.16
N ASP A 99 -12.47 -11.95 -18.09
CA ASP A 99 -11.74 -13.10 -18.63
C ASP A 99 -10.22 -12.87 -18.75
N GLU A 100 -9.77 -11.68 -18.31
CA GLU A 100 -8.36 -11.30 -18.44
C GLU A 100 -7.45 -12.29 -17.68
N LYS A 101 -6.37 -12.74 -18.34
CA LYS A 101 -5.36 -13.63 -17.75
C LYS A 101 -4.48 -12.89 -16.72
N GLN A 102 -4.28 -11.60 -16.94
CA GLN A 102 -3.45 -10.71 -16.11
C GLN A 102 -4.40 -9.79 -15.34
N TYR A 103 -4.40 -9.92 -14.04
CA TYR A 103 -5.26 -9.14 -13.15
C TYR A 103 -4.71 -9.12 -11.73
N VAL A 104 -5.18 -8.18 -10.93
CA VAL A 104 -4.88 -8.10 -9.51
C VAL A 104 -5.93 -8.91 -8.72
N ASN A 105 -5.46 -9.92 -8.00
CA ASN A 105 -6.30 -10.70 -7.09
C ASN A 105 -6.14 -10.16 -5.67
N ILE A 106 -7.08 -9.34 -5.23
CA ILE A 106 -7.08 -8.76 -3.88
C ILE A 106 -7.59 -9.82 -2.90
N LEU A 107 -6.71 -10.29 -2.05
CA LEU A 107 -6.98 -11.41 -1.14
C LEU A 107 -6.73 -11.03 0.33
N LYS A 108 -7.40 -11.76 1.22
CA LYS A 108 -7.14 -11.67 2.66
C LYS A 108 -5.91 -12.50 3.02
N GLY A 109 -4.78 -11.84 3.20
CA GLY A 109 -3.53 -12.46 3.68
C GLY A 109 -3.23 -12.22 5.15
N LYS A 110 -1.97 -12.38 5.53
CA LYS A 110 -1.48 -12.13 6.90
C LYS A 110 -0.91 -10.71 7.05
N SER A 111 -0.28 -10.16 5.99
CA SER A 111 0.31 -8.82 5.92
C SER A 111 -0.13 -8.10 4.65
N CYS A 112 0.26 -6.84 4.50
CA CYS A 112 0.06 -6.06 3.31
C CYS A 112 1.22 -6.33 2.35
N TYR A 113 0.95 -6.57 1.09
CA TYR A 113 1.96 -6.65 0.05
C TYR A 113 1.37 -6.67 -1.36
N SER A 114 2.16 -6.26 -2.34
CA SER A 114 1.82 -6.34 -3.75
C SER A 114 3.03 -6.62 -4.63
N HIS A 115 2.77 -7.01 -5.89
CA HIS A 115 3.77 -6.90 -6.97
C HIS A 115 3.80 -5.48 -7.51
N VAL A 116 4.97 -5.03 -7.95
CA VAL A 116 5.11 -3.73 -8.63
C VAL A 116 4.80 -3.90 -10.12
N GLY A 117 3.80 -3.20 -10.61
CA GLY A 117 3.36 -3.24 -12.00
C GLY A 117 2.69 -4.56 -12.41
N ARG A 118 2.44 -4.70 -13.71
CA ARG A 118 1.76 -5.86 -14.28
C ARG A 118 2.67 -7.08 -14.38
N THR A 119 2.20 -8.23 -13.95
CA THR A 119 2.88 -9.53 -14.13
C THR A 119 2.32 -10.29 -15.34
N SER A 120 2.90 -11.47 -15.65
CA SER A 120 2.47 -12.29 -16.79
C SER A 120 1.15 -13.05 -16.57
N ARG A 121 0.62 -13.05 -15.35
CA ARG A 121 -0.58 -13.80 -14.93
C ARG A 121 -1.32 -13.07 -13.80
N ALA A 122 -2.29 -13.73 -13.18
CA ALA A 122 -2.90 -13.26 -11.94
C ALA A 122 -1.83 -12.95 -10.89
N GLN A 123 -1.91 -11.79 -10.26
CA GLN A 123 -0.98 -11.35 -9.22
C GLN A 123 -1.69 -11.06 -7.91
N PRO A 124 -1.18 -11.54 -6.77
CA PRO A 124 -1.76 -11.23 -5.48
C PRO A 124 -1.51 -9.77 -5.10
N LEU A 125 -2.51 -9.17 -4.46
CA LEU A 125 -2.42 -8.01 -3.60
C LEU A 125 -3.02 -8.44 -2.27
N SER A 126 -2.19 -8.52 -1.24
CA SER A 126 -2.61 -9.02 0.06
C SER A 126 -3.02 -7.88 0.98
N LEU A 127 -4.16 -8.05 1.61
CA LEU A 127 -4.62 -7.18 2.69
C LEU A 127 -4.89 -8.04 3.94
N GLY A 128 -3.96 -7.99 4.89
CA GLY A 128 -4.11 -8.59 6.21
C GLY A 128 -4.96 -7.74 7.16
N PRO A 129 -5.22 -8.19 8.39
CA PRO A 129 -6.07 -7.45 9.34
C PRO A 129 -5.61 -6.03 9.66
N LYS A 130 -4.31 -5.77 9.64
CA LYS A 130 -3.72 -4.43 9.90
C LYS A 130 -3.68 -3.52 8.66
N CYS A 131 -4.07 -4.05 7.48
CA CYS A 131 -4.03 -3.33 6.20
C CYS A 131 -5.32 -2.55 5.88
N TYR A 132 -6.33 -2.60 6.76
CA TYR A 132 -7.64 -2.01 6.48
C TYR A 132 -7.70 -0.51 6.80
N LYS A 133 -6.72 0.23 6.29
CA LYS A 133 -6.64 1.70 6.34
C LYS A 133 -6.59 2.22 4.91
N PHE A 134 -7.28 3.32 4.64
CA PHE A 134 -7.38 3.91 3.30
C PHE A 134 -6.00 4.12 2.66
N GLY A 135 -5.07 4.79 3.38
CA GLY A 135 -3.72 5.07 2.89
C GLY A 135 -2.93 3.82 2.55
N ILE A 136 -3.02 2.76 3.37
CA ILE A 136 -2.34 1.48 3.11
C ILE A 136 -2.91 0.81 1.85
N ILE A 137 -4.23 0.82 1.66
CA ILE A 137 -4.83 0.23 0.45
C ILE A 137 -4.42 1.03 -0.79
N VAL A 138 -4.40 2.36 -0.73
CA VAL A 138 -3.89 3.23 -1.81
C VAL A 138 -2.44 2.90 -2.12
N HIS A 139 -1.60 2.68 -1.10
CA HIS A 139 -0.20 2.31 -1.23
C HIS A 139 -0.02 0.97 -1.97
N GLU A 140 -0.71 -0.09 -1.54
CA GLU A 140 -0.63 -1.40 -2.19
C GLU A 140 -1.14 -1.38 -3.64
N LEU A 141 -2.20 -0.60 -3.89
CA LEU A 141 -2.68 -0.36 -5.26
C LEU A 141 -1.64 0.41 -6.08
N GLY A 142 -0.86 1.31 -5.47
CA GLY A 142 0.25 2.03 -6.08
C GLY A 142 1.35 1.09 -6.58
N HIS A 143 1.71 0.09 -5.78
CA HIS A 143 2.61 -0.97 -6.24
C HIS A 143 2.01 -1.72 -7.44
N ALA A 144 0.76 -2.14 -7.36
CA ALA A 144 0.10 -2.81 -8.48
C ALA A 144 0.07 -1.95 -9.75
N VAL A 145 -0.07 -0.63 -9.65
CA VAL A 145 0.05 0.32 -10.77
C VAL A 145 1.45 0.30 -11.38
N GLY A 146 2.50 0.23 -10.54
CA GLY A 146 3.88 0.17 -11.00
C GLY A 146 4.89 1.04 -10.23
N PHE A 147 4.52 1.57 -9.06
CA PHE A 147 5.41 2.40 -8.25
C PHE A 147 6.15 1.57 -7.20
N PHE A 148 7.44 1.87 -7.05
CA PHE A 148 8.25 1.46 -5.90
C PHE A 148 8.09 2.47 -4.77
N HIS A 149 8.77 2.27 -3.65
CA HIS A 149 8.80 3.24 -2.57
C HIS A 149 9.53 4.52 -3.00
N GLU A 150 8.98 5.67 -2.67
CA GLU A 150 9.48 6.96 -3.13
C GLU A 150 10.86 7.28 -2.53
N HIS A 151 11.17 6.80 -1.30
CA HIS A 151 12.49 6.95 -0.68
C HIS A 151 13.60 6.16 -1.38
N SER A 152 13.25 5.21 -2.26
CA SER A 152 14.20 4.43 -3.07
C SER A 152 14.58 5.09 -4.40
N ARG A 153 14.01 6.26 -4.73
CA ARG A 153 14.35 7.03 -5.94
C ARG A 153 15.82 7.38 -5.98
N SER A 154 16.39 7.38 -7.20
CA SER A 154 17.80 7.76 -7.39
C SER A 154 18.10 9.23 -7.10
N ASP A 155 17.08 10.09 -7.17
CA ASP A 155 17.15 11.52 -6.94
C ASP A 155 16.54 11.92 -5.56
N ARG A 156 16.27 10.96 -4.68
CA ARG A 156 15.63 11.21 -3.38
C ARG A 156 16.36 12.22 -2.50
N ASP A 157 17.68 12.20 -2.56
CA ASP A 157 18.51 13.05 -1.69
C ASP A 157 18.37 14.56 -2.03
N ASP A 158 17.76 14.89 -3.19
CA ASP A 158 17.38 16.28 -3.54
C ASP A 158 16.10 16.73 -2.80
N TYR A 159 15.34 15.82 -2.20
CA TYR A 159 14.01 16.06 -1.63
C TYR A 159 13.87 15.66 -0.17
N ILE A 160 14.65 14.68 0.30
CA ILE A 160 14.58 14.18 1.68
C ILE A 160 15.98 14.03 2.29
N ASN A 161 16.07 14.20 3.61
CA ASN A 161 17.25 13.86 4.39
C ASN A 161 17.00 12.53 5.11
N ILE A 162 17.90 11.56 4.91
CA ILE A 162 17.81 10.28 5.60
C ILE A 162 18.66 10.33 6.87
N HIS A 163 18.03 10.12 8.00
CA HIS A 163 18.66 10.03 9.31
C HIS A 163 19.10 8.59 9.58
N TYR A 164 20.27 8.21 9.03
CA TYR A 164 20.80 6.85 9.11
C TYR A 164 21.00 6.37 10.55
N GLU A 165 21.23 7.29 11.49
CA GLU A 165 21.33 7.01 12.91
C GLU A 165 20.05 6.46 13.54
N ASN A 166 18.90 6.68 12.90
CA ASN A 166 17.60 6.18 13.33
C ASN A 166 17.20 4.85 12.67
N ILE A 167 18.01 4.36 11.72
CA ILE A 167 17.74 3.11 11.02
C ILE A 167 18.35 1.94 11.82
N GLN A 168 17.56 0.92 12.08
CA GLN A 168 18.04 -0.28 12.75
C GLN A 168 19.09 -1.02 11.89
N PRO A 169 20.16 -1.58 12.49
CA PRO A 169 21.16 -2.35 11.76
C PRO A 169 20.53 -3.52 11.00
N GLY A 170 20.78 -3.57 9.67
CA GLY A 170 20.28 -4.62 8.79
C GLY A 170 19.04 -4.26 7.97
N ASN A 171 18.53 -3.07 8.15
CA ASN A 171 17.44 -2.51 7.32
C ASN A 171 18.00 -1.61 6.22
#